data_2a9be1be112fd6e740aa90e177c25c64
#
_entry.id   2a9be1be112fd6e740aa90e177c25c64
#
_cell.length_a   1.000
_cell.length_b   1.000
_cell.length_c   1.000
_cell.angle_alpha   90.00
_cell.angle_beta   90.00
_cell.angle_gamma   90.00
#
_symmetry.space_group_name_H-M   'P 1'
#
loop_
_entity.id
_entity.type
_entity.pdbx_description
1 polymer ?
#
loop_
_entity_poly.entity_id
_entity_poly.type
_entity_poly.pdbx_seq_one_letter_code
_entity_poly.pdbx_strand_id
1 'polypeptide(L)'
;MPSELSQRVVERLNELVDEETKRKFGELNIVTEVSEMATGSIRVSFRPLSAYSPLAVDTGRRIKQAALSVNGVLAVRVECSGHMMDDLVNRLVNEDEAGPKPLK
;
A
#
# COMPACT_ATOMS: atom_id res chain seq x y z
N MET A 1 -19.45 -4.88 0.71
CA MET A 1 -19.44 -3.46 0.27
C MET A 1 -18.22 -2.76 0.82
N PRO A 2 -17.53 -1.98 0.01
CA PRO A 2 -16.43 -1.18 0.52
C PRO A 2 -16.98 -0.11 1.48
N SER A 3 -16.22 0.15 2.52
CA SER A 3 -16.60 1.21 3.45
C SER A 3 -16.29 2.58 2.85
N GLU A 4 -16.88 3.61 3.44
CA GLU A 4 -16.57 4.97 3.01
C GLU A 4 -15.10 5.28 3.19
N LEU A 5 -14.52 4.81 4.29
CA LEU A 5 -13.10 5.05 4.54
C LEU A 5 -12.23 4.38 3.49
N SER A 6 -12.55 3.11 3.14
CA SER A 6 -11.76 2.42 2.13
C SER A 6 -11.87 3.11 0.78
N GLN A 7 -13.04 3.68 0.46
CA GLN A 7 -13.19 4.41 -0.80
C GLN A 7 -12.35 5.68 -0.83
N ARG A 8 -12.28 6.39 0.29
CA ARG A 8 -11.41 7.57 0.36
C ARG A 8 -9.94 7.20 0.23
N VAL A 9 -9.56 6.05 0.78
CA VAL A 9 -8.20 5.56 0.61
C VAL A 9 -7.92 5.24 -0.85
N VAL A 10 -8.86 4.55 -1.53
CA VAL A 10 -8.69 4.25 -2.95
C VAL A 10 -8.47 5.53 -3.75
N GLU A 11 -9.29 6.53 -3.51
CA GLU A 11 -9.16 7.80 -4.25
C GLU A 11 -7.79 8.42 -4.01
N ARG A 12 -7.35 8.41 -2.76
CA ARG A 12 -6.04 8.98 -2.43
C ARG A 12 -4.91 8.24 -3.12
N LEU A 13 -4.97 6.90 -3.09
CA LEU A 13 -3.89 6.10 -3.66
C LEU A 13 -3.83 6.20 -5.18
N ASN A 14 -4.99 6.30 -5.82
CA ASN A 14 -5.03 6.39 -7.28
C ASN A 14 -4.44 7.69 -7.80
N GLU A 15 -4.29 8.70 -6.94
CA GLU A 15 -3.68 9.97 -7.33
C GLU A 15 -2.15 9.94 -7.28
N LEU A 16 -1.57 8.93 -6.64
CA LEU A 16 -0.12 8.83 -6.60
C LEU A 16 0.42 8.65 -8.01
N VAL A 17 1.63 9.17 -8.23
CA VAL A 17 2.27 9.09 -9.54
C VAL A 17 3.42 8.10 -9.48
N ASP A 18 3.41 7.15 -10.41
CA ASP A 18 4.50 6.20 -10.53
C ASP A 18 5.75 6.90 -11.08
N GLU A 19 6.89 6.64 -10.45
CA GLU A 19 8.10 7.37 -10.79
C GLU A 19 8.71 6.94 -12.11
N GLU A 20 8.50 5.69 -12.50
CA GLU A 20 9.07 5.20 -13.74
C GLU A 20 8.29 5.66 -14.95
N THR A 21 6.97 5.58 -14.90
CA THR A 21 6.13 5.89 -16.05
C THR A 21 5.59 7.32 -16.04
N LYS A 22 5.67 7.99 -14.87
CA LYS A 22 5.10 9.31 -14.67
C LYS A 22 3.58 9.34 -14.84
N ARG A 23 2.93 8.19 -14.65
CA ARG A 23 1.48 8.06 -14.76
C ARG A 23 0.89 7.77 -13.39
N LYS A 24 -0.38 8.08 -13.22
CA LYS A 24 -1.05 7.86 -11.94
C LYS A 24 -1.26 6.39 -11.66
N PHE A 25 -1.21 6.03 -10.38
CA PHE A 25 -1.44 4.66 -9.95
C PHE A 25 -2.80 4.14 -10.45
N GLY A 26 -3.82 5.02 -10.46
CA GLY A 26 -5.14 4.61 -10.93
C GLY A 26 -5.13 4.20 -12.39
N GLU A 27 -4.34 4.88 -13.21
CA GLU A 27 -4.22 4.51 -14.63
C GLU A 27 -3.52 3.19 -14.83
N LEU A 28 -2.60 2.86 -13.93
CA LEU A 28 -1.78 1.67 -14.05
C LEU A 28 -2.37 0.47 -13.32
N ASN A 29 -3.47 0.67 -12.62
CA ASN A 29 -4.11 -0.38 -11.81
C ASN A 29 -3.14 -1.02 -10.84
N ILE A 30 -2.30 -0.21 -10.20
CA ILE A 30 -1.31 -0.71 -9.26
C ILE A 30 -1.98 -1.22 -7.99
N VAL A 31 -2.93 -0.46 -7.45
CA VAL A 31 -3.66 -0.88 -6.25
C VAL A 31 -4.80 -1.80 -6.68
N THR A 32 -4.78 -3.03 -6.18
CA THR A 32 -5.74 -4.05 -6.60
C THR A 32 -6.90 -4.21 -5.63
N GLU A 33 -6.69 -3.89 -4.35
CA GLU A 33 -7.75 -4.05 -3.36
C GLU A 33 -7.47 -3.18 -2.15
N VAL A 34 -8.53 -2.57 -1.60
CA VAL A 34 -8.45 -1.83 -0.35
C VAL A 34 -9.63 -2.29 0.50
N SER A 35 -9.34 -2.71 1.73
CA SER A 35 -10.37 -3.20 2.64
C SER A 35 -10.18 -2.59 4.02
N GLU A 36 -11.31 -2.27 4.66
CA GLU A 36 -11.27 -1.87 6.07
C GLU A 36 -11.55 -3.12 6.90
N MET A 37 -10.52 -3.61 7.60
CA MET A 37 -10.61 -4.87 8.32
C MET A 37 -11.24 -4.70 9.69
N ALA A 38 -10.98 -3.58 10.34
CA ALA A 38 -11.59 -3.16 11.59
C ALA A 38 -11.64 -1.66 11.53
N THR A 39 -12.38 -1.03 12.41
CA THR A 39 -12.55 0.43 12.35
C THR A 39 -11.19 1.12 12.26
N GLY A 40 -10.95 1.80 11.14
CA GLY A 40 -9.71 2.54 10.92
C GLY A 40 -8.53 1.70 10.50
N SER A 41 -8.67 0.38 10.43
CA SER A 41 -7.57 -0.52 10.07
C SER A 41 -7.72 -0.92 8.61
N ILE A 42 -6.79 -0.49 7.78
CA ILE A 42 -6.90 -0.64 6.32
C ILE A 42 -5.86 -1.64 5.82
N ARG A 43 -6.30 -2.51 4.93
CA ARG A 43 -5.38 -3.39 4.20
C ARG A 43 -5.41 -3.01 2.74
N VAL A 44 -4.23 -2.81 2.16
CA VAL A 44 -4.08 -2.44 0.76
C VAL A 44 -3.27 -3.50 0.06
N SER A 45 -3.80 -4.04 -1.02
CA SER A 45 -3.05 -4.96 -1.88
C SER A 45 -2.64 -4.23 -3.14
N PHE A 46 -1.42 -4.46 -3.59
CA PHE A 46 -0.95 -3.84 -4.82
C PHE A 46 -0.12 -4.83 -5.64
N ARG A 47 -0.04 -4.55 -6.92
CA ARG A 47 0.77 -5.34 -7.84
C ARG A 47 1.78 -4.41 -8.49
N PRO A 48 3.10 -4.70 -8.37
CA PRO A 48 4.08 -3.88 -9.08
C PRO A 48 3.95 -4.08 -10.58
N LEU A 49 4.50 -3.14 -11.34
CA LEU A 49 4.39 -3.18 -12.80
C LEU A 49 5.16 -4.36 -13.39
N SER A 50 6.14 -4.87 -12.68
CA SER A 50 6.95 -6.01 -13.13
C SER A 50 7.23 -6.92 -11.95
N ALA A 51 7.30 -8.23 -12.21
CA ALA A 51 7.66 -9.18 -11.18
C ALA A 51 9.08 -8.96 -10.65
N TYR A 52 9.88 -8.19 -11.36
CA TYR A 52 11.27 -7.91 -10.97
C TYR A 52 11.50 -6.45 -10.63
N SER A 53 10.42 -5.71 -10.38
CA SER A 53 10.53 -4.27 -10.15
C SER A 53 11.46 -3.96 -8.98
N PRO A 54 12.51 -3.16 -9.18
CA PRO A 54 13.37 -2.76 -8.07
C PRO A 54 12.72 -1.73 -7.16
N LEU A 55 11.60 -1.15 -7.60
CA LEU A 55 10.91 -0.11 -6.84
C LEU A 55 9.71 -0.64 -6.07
N ALA A 56 9.52 -1.98 -6.00
CA ALA A 56 8.34 -2.53 -5.35
C ALA A 56 8.24 -2.12 -3.89
N VAL A 57 9.34 -2.13 -3.15
CA VAL A 57 9.34 -1.73 -1.75
C VAL A 57 9.01 -0.25 -1.62
N ASP A 58 9.63 0.56 -2.48
CA ASP A 58 9.37 2.00 -2.47
C ASP A 58 7.91 2.30 -2.78
N THR A 59 7.37 1.64 -3.78
CA THR A 59 5.96 1.78 -4.13
C THR A 59 5.07 1.43 -2.94
N GLY A 60 5.35 0.30 -2.28
CA GLY A 60 4.57 -0.11 -1.13
C GLY A 60 4.64 0.87 0.01
N ARG A 61 5.83 1.43 0.26
CA ARG A 61 5.99 2.42 1.33
C ARG A 61 5.22 3.70 1.02
N ARG A 62 5.23 4.12 -0.24
CA ARG A 62 4.46 5.30 -0.64
C ARG A 62 2.98 5.06 -0.46
N ILE A 63 2.51 3.87 -0.81
CA ILE A 63 1.12 3.51 -0.60
C ILE A 63 0.77 3.59 0.89
N LYS A 64 1.63 3.02 1.73
CA LYS A 64 1.37 3.01 3.16
C LYS A 64 1.28 4.42 3.72
N GLN A 65 2.22 5.27 3.34
CA GLN A 65 2.23 6.64 3.85
C GLN A 65 1.03 7.43 3.37
N ALA A 66 0.66 7.27 2.10
CA ALA A 66 -0.49 8.00 1.56
C ALA A 66 -1.78 7.54 2.23
N ALA A 67 -1.93 6.23 2.45
CA ALA A 67 -3.12 5.72 3.10
C ALA A 67 -3.20 6.21 4.54
N LEU A 68 -2.08 6.25 5.25
CA LEU A 68 -2.06 6.75 6.62
C LEU A 68 -2.42 8.23 6.70
N SER A 69 -2.26 8.97 5.62
CA SER A 69 -2.59 10.40 5.62
C SER A 69 -4.09 10.64 5.47
N VAL A 70 -4.87 9.62 5.17
CA VAL A 70 -6.31 9.78 5.03
C VAL A 70 -6.94 9.90 6.41
N ASN A 71 -7.79 10.90 6.60
CA ASN A 71 -8.42 11.14 7.88
C ASN A 71 -9.30 9.94 8.25
N GLY A 72 -9.09 9.43 9.47
CA GLY A 72 -9.84 8.26 9.94
C GLY A 72 -9.06 6.96 9.88
N VAL A 73 -7.94 6.94 9.16
CA VAL A 73 -7.10 5.75 9.08
C VAL A 73 -6.18 5.71 10.29
N LEU A 74 -6.21 4.60 11.03
CA LEU A 74 -5.40 4.43 12.22
C LEU A 74 -4.22 3.51 11.97
N ALA A 75 -4.36 2.56 11.06
CA ALA A 75 -3.29 1.60 10.76
C ALA A 75 -3.45 1.11 9.33
N VAL A 76 -2.32 0.81 8.69
CA VAL A 76 -2.33 0.33 7.31
C VAL A 76 -1.39 -0.87 7.20
N ARG A 77 -1.89 -1.94 6.59
CA ARG A 77 -1.05 -3.05 6.19
C ARG A 77 -1.06 -3.14 4.67
N VAL A 78 0.14 -3.22 4.09
CA VAL A 78 0.28 -3.27 2.64
C VAL A 78 0.75 -4.65 2.24
N GLU A 79 0.13 -5.20 1.20
CA GLU A 79 0.49 -6.53 0.70
C GLU A 79 0.80 -6.45 -0.79
N CYS A 80 2.00 -6.91 -1.13
CA CYS A 80 2.44 -6.99 -2.51
C CYS A 80 2.10 -8.36 -3.06
N SER A 81 1.58 -8.40 -4.28
CA SER A 81 1.30 -9.65 -4.97
C SER A 81 1.77 -9.53 -6.41
N GLY A 82 2.49 -10.55 -6.90
CA GLY A 82 2.96 -10.53 -8.27
C GLY A 82 4.41 -10.14 -8.45
N HIS A 83 5.15 -10.05 -7.36
CA HIS A 83 6.60 -9.84 -7.40
C HIS A 83 7.28 -11.17 -7.09
N MET A 84 8.45 -11.41 -7.67
CA MET A 84 9.11 -12.69 -7.42
C MET A 84 9.57 -12.84 -5.97
N MET A 85 9.61 -11.74 -5.22
CA MET A 85 10.01 -11.75 -3.80
C MET A 85 8.92 -11.10 -2.95
N ASP A 86 7.67 -11.50 -3.15
CA ASP A 86 6.53 -10.92 -2.43
C ASP A 86 6.76 -10.90 -0.92
N ASP A 87 7.24 -12.02 -0.36
CA ASP A 87 7.39 -12.11 1.10
C ASP A 87 8.37 -11.08 1.62
N LEU A 88 9.47 -10.88 0.90
CA LEU A 88 10.46 -9.90 1.33
C LEU A 88 9.90 -8.48 1.19
N VAL A 89 9.22 -8.21 0.08
CA VAL A 89 8.63 -6.89 -0.13
C VAL A 89 7.63 -6.59 0.99
N ASN A 90 6.76 -7.54 1.30
CA ASN A 90 5.75 -7.36 2.32
C ASN A 90 6.38 -7.09 3.67
N ARG A 91 7.44 -7.81 4.00
CA ARG A 91 8.12 -7.60 5.28
C ARG A 91 8.73 -6.21 5.36
N LEU A 92 9.40 -5.79 4.30
CA LEU A 92 10.08 -4.49 4.32
C LEU A 92 9.10 -3.33 4.34
N VAL A 93 8.00 -3.45 3.60
CA VAL A 93 7.01 -2.38 3.56
C VAL A 93 6.32 -2.22 4.92
N ASN A 94 6.07 -3.32 5.61
CA ASN A 94 5.33 -3.29 6.86
C ASN A 94 6.23 -3.32 8.09
N GLU A 95 7.50 -3.04 7.91
CA GLU A 95 8.49 -3.19 8.96
C GLU A 95 8.17 -2.33 10.17
N ASP A 96 7.74 -1.10 9.93
CA ASP A 96 7.45 -0.18 11.02
C ASP A 96 6.13 -0.48 11.70
N GLU A 97 5.30 -1.34 11.11
CA GLU A 97 4.06 -1.72 11.74
C GLU A 97 4.24 -2.95 12.64
N ALA A 98 5.42 -3.53 12.66
CA ALA A 98 5.71 -4.67 13.53
C ALA A 98 5.62 -4.29 15.00
N GLY A 99 5.07 -3.11 15.28
CA GLY A 99 4.90 -2.65 16.63
C GLY A 99 6.14 -1.98 17.16
N PRO A 100 6.16 -1.71 18.44
CA PRO A 100 7.32 -1.03 19.01
C PRO A 100 8.55 -1.87 18.75
N LYS A 101 9.60 -1.20 18.40
CA LYS A 101 10.84 -1.90 18.13
C LYS A 101 11.28 -2.62 19.37
N PRO A 102 11.82 -3.81 19.21
CA PRO A 102 12.45 -4.46 20.35
C PRO A 102 13.51 -3.54 20.89
N LEU A 103 13.55 -3.45 22.11
CA LEU A 103 14.55 -2.59 22.69
C LEU A 103 15.86 -3.28 22.71
N LYS A 104 15.63 -3.10 22.19
CA LYS A 104 16.45 -3.65 22.29
C LYS A 104 16.87 -3.61 22.61
#